data_6859bc27d531bc74a4350ebcadd4acd4
#
_entry.id   6859bc27d531bc74a4350ebcadd4acd4
#
_cell.length_a   1.000
_cell.length_b   1.000
_cell.length_c   1.000
_cell.angle_alpha   90.00
_cell.angle_beta   90.00
_cell.angle_gamma   90.00
#
_symmetry.space_group_name_H-M   'P 1'
#
loop_
_entity.id
_entity.type
_entity.pdbx_description
1 polymer ?
#
loop_
_entity_poly.entity_id
_entity_poly.type
_entity_poly.pdbx_seq_one_letter_code
_entity_poly.pdbx_strand_id
1 'polypeptide(L)'
;MSKEKRKIEKKDLLVPKVYLQCRKEKRKELVEFKKNRRISLGPYATFYFESFETMLAQVQEMLYIEKGGDEQLNDELIAYNPLVPNGKELTATLMFEIDNPVSRATFLGKVGGIEEKVFMKIDEETVKATPEEDVDRTSTEGKASSVQFIHFKLSDDQIVKFKSKSVKIELGIEHKEYSHTTKLTEENIKSLLKDFS
;
A
#
# COMPACT_ATOMS: atom_id res chain seq x y z
N MET A 1 -14.64 13.02 2.82
CA MET A 1 -15.06 11.81 2.10
C MET A 1 -15.51 10.79 3.11
N SER A 2 -16.52 10.01 2.75
CA SER A 2 -17.28 9.19 3.68
C SER A 2 -16.42 8.09 4.33
N LYS A 3 -16.46 8.02 5.66
CA LYS A 3 -15.90 6.94 6.49
C LYS A 3 -16.50 5.54 6.17
N GLU A 4 -17.39 5.46 5.21
CA GLU A 4 -18.24 4.30 4.94
C GLU A 4 -17.74 3.41 3.78
N LYS A 5 -16.81 3.90 2.94
CA LYS A 5 -16.35 3.13 1.76
C LYS A 5 -15.15 2.27 2.12
N ARG A 6 -15.42 1.02 2.49
CA ARG A 6 -14.42 -0.02 2.83
C ARG A 6 -14.31 -1.10 1.75
N LYS A 7 -15.08 -0.97 0.67
CA LYS A 7 -15.09 -1.89 -0.46
C LYS A 7 -15.47 -1.17 -1.74
N ILE A 8 -14.76 -1.46 -2.82
CA ILE A 8 -15.06 -0.96 -4.16
C ILE A 8 -16.14 -1.86 -4.77
N GLU A 9 -17.17 -1.24 -5.34
CA GLU A 9 -18.23 -1.91 -6.05
C GLU A 9 -18.34 -1.34 -7.48
N LYS A 10 -18.99 -2.08 -8.39
CA LYS A 10 -19.22 -1.65 -9.79
C LYS A 10 -19.80 -0.23 -9.91
N LYS A 11 -20.68 0.15 -8.99
CA LYS A 11 -21.30 1.49 -8.95
C LYS A 11 -20.34 2.65 -8.68
N ASP A 12 -19.16 2.38 -8.11
CA ASP A 12 -18.13 3.37 -7.80
C ASP A 12 -17.28 3.71 -9.02
N LEU A 13 -17.31 2.86 -10.04
CA LEU A 13 -16.53 2.98 -11.26
C LEU A 13 -17.25 3.82 -12.31
N LEU A 14 -16.47 4.59 -13.04
CA LEU A 14 -16.97 5.35 -14.20
C LEU A 14 -17.02 4.44 -15.42
N VAL A 15 -18.05 4.60 -16.23
CA VAL A 15 -18.08 3.94 -17.54
C VAL A 15 -16.90 4.43 -18.40
N PRO A 16 -16.31 3.60 -19.27
CA PRO A 16 -15.05 3.90 -19.98
C PRO A 16 -15.08 5.24 -20.75
N LYS A 17 -16.23 5.57 -21.38
CA LYS A 17 -16.40 6.81 -22.14
C LYS A 17 -16.31 8.06 -21.25
N VAL A 18 -16.87 8.02 -20.05
CA VAL A 18 -16.82 9.13 -19.08
C VAL A 18 -15.43 9.20 -18.48
N TYR A 19 -14.84 8.05 -18.11
CA TYR A 19 -13.50 8.01 -17.57
C TYR A 19 -12.46 8.62 -18.51
N LEU A 20 -12.52 8.30 -19.78
CA LEU A 20 -11.61 8.85 -20.81
C LEU A 20 -11.60 10.39 -20.80
N GLN A 21 -12.74 11.03 -20.59
CA GLN A 21 -12.87 12.49 -20.59
C GLN A 21 -12.18 13.14 -19.38
N CYS A 22 -12.23 12.51 -18.20
CA CYS A 22 -11.68 13.07 -16.96
C CYS A 22 -10.38 12.40 -16.50
N ARG A 23 -9.89 11.36 -17.21
CA ARG A 23 -8.72 10.54 -16.81
C ARG A 23 -7.48 11.38 -16.49
N LYS A 24 -7.16 12.35 -17.33
CA LYS A 24 -5.97 13.20 -17.15
C LYS A 24 -6.04 14.00 -15.85
N GLU A 25 -7.21 14.53 -15.54
CA GLU A 25 -7.41 15.32 -14.31
C GLU A 25 -7.40 14.41 -13.08
N LYS A 26 -8.14 13.30 -13.12
CA LYS A 26 -8.13 12.30 -12.02
C LYS A 26 -6.73 11.77 -11.71
N ARG A 27 -5.89 11.56 -12.72
CA ARG A 27 -4.49 11.15 -12.51
C ARG A 27 -3.66 12.22 -11.81
N LYS A 28 -3.88 13.51 -12.13
CA LYS A 28 -3.20 14.60 -11.42
C LYS A 28 -3.64 14.68 -9.96
N GLU A 29 -4.94 14.62 -9.70
CA GLU A 29 -5.50 14.59 -8.35
C GLU A 29 -4.94 13.43 -7.54
N LEU A 30 -4.84 12.24 -8.17
CA LEU A 30 -4.28 11.05 -7.54
C LEU A 30 -2.79 11.21 -7.20
N VAL A 31 -1.99 11.84 -8.07
CA VAL A 31 -0.57 12.11 -7.80
C VAL A 31 -0.41 12.99 -6.55
N GLU A 32 -1.18 14.07 -6.44
CA GLU A 32 -1.17 14.94 -5.26
C GLU A 32 -1.66 14.19 -4.01
N PHE A 33 -2.73 13.40 -4.14
CA PHE A 33 -3.24 12.58 -3.05
C PHE A 33 -2.20 11.58 -2.52
N LYS A 34 -1.47 10.91 -3.41
CA LYS A 34 -0.44 9.90 -3.07
C LYS A 34 0.83 10.51 -2.46
N LYS A 35 1.06 11.80 -2.59
CA LYS A 35 2.30 12.48 -2.17
C LYS A 35 2.65 12.25 -0.70
N ASN A 36 1.66 12.35 0.19
CA ASN A 36 1.85 12.16 1.62
C ASN A 36 1.60 10.70 2.06
N ARG A 37 1.40 9.80 1.12
CA ARG A 37 1.18 8.36 1.34
C ARG A 37 2.34 7.51 0.78
N ARG A 38 3.31 8.15 0.13
CA ARG A 38 4.54 7.53 -0.36
C ARG A 38 5.66 7.81 0.63
N ILE A 39 6.26 6.74 1.19
CA ILE A 39 7.29 6.82 2.20
C ILE A 39 8.48 5.97 1.78
N SER A 40 9.61 6.61 1.48
CA SER A 40 10.84 5.92 1.14
C SER A 40 11.55 5.41 2.39
N LEU A 41 12.12 4.21 2.30
CA LEU A 41 12.83 3.54 3.38
C LEU A 41 14.15 2.98 2.86
N GLY A 42 15.26 3.59 3.27
CA GLY A 42 16.58 3.24 2.76
C GLY A 42 16.73 3.52 1.26
N PRO A 43 17.70 2.86 0.59
CA PRO A 43 18.04 3.19 -0.81
C PRO A 43 17.08 2.58 -1.85
N TYR A 44 16.29 1.56 -1.50
CA TYR A 44 15.55 0.78 -2.50
C TYR A 44 14.07 0.62 -2.21
N ALA A 45 13.64 0.65 -0.95
CA ALA A 45 12.25 0.40 -0.58
C ALA A 45 11.41 1.67 -0.57
N THR A 46 10.20 1.58 -1.10
CA THR A 46 9.17 2.62 -0.99
C THR A 46 7.85 1.97 -0.60
N PHE A 47 7.22 2.52 0.42
CA PHE A 47 5.87 2.16 0.84
C PHE A 47 4.87 3.10 0.19
N TYR A 48 3.90 2.55 -0.50
CA TYR A 48 2.74 3.23 -1.04
C TYR A 48 1.54 2.84 -0.20
N PHE A 49 1.17 3.67 0.79
CA PHE A 49 -0.01 3.40 1.61
C PHE A 49 -1.28 3.55 0.77
N GLU A 50 -2.04 2.47 0.71
CA GLU A 50 -3.24 2.40 -0.09
C GLU A 50 -4.46 2.97 0.65
N SER A 51 -5.50 3.27 -0.10
CA SER A 51 -6.79 3.76 0.37
C SER A 51 -7.89 3.35 -0.59
N PHE A 52 -9.13 3.64 -0.25
CA PHE A 52 -10.24 3.47 -1.20
C PHE A 52 -9.97 4.18 -2.53
N GLU A 53 -9.48 5.43 -2.49
CA GLU A 53 -9.23 6.25 -3.68
C GLU A 53 -8.10 5.69 -4.56
N THR A 54 -7.02 5.18 -3.94
CA THR A 54 -5.89 4.61 -4.70
C THR A 54 -6.28 3.31 -5.37
N MET A 55 -7.00 2.44 -4.67
CA MET A 55 -7.45 1.16 -5.21
C MET A 55 -8.57 1.33 -6.23
N LEU A 56 -9.51 2.26 -6.01
CA LEU A 56 -10.51 2.61 -7.02
C LEU A 56 -9.86 3.09 -8.32
N ALA A 57 -8.84 3.94 -8.22
CA ALA A 57 -8.11 4.42 -9.38
C ALA A 57 -7.35 3.28 -10.09
N GLN A 58 -6.79 2.34 -9.32
CA GLN A 58 -6.11 1.16 -9.88
C GLN A 58 -7.06 0.29 -10.67
N VAL A 59 -8.19 -0.12 -10.08
CA VAL A 59 -9.23 -0.91 -10.77
C VAL A 59 -9.72 -0.18 -12.03
N GLN A 60 -9.99 1.12 -11.92
CA GLN A 60 -10.45 1.93 -13.06
C GLN A 60 -9.43 1.98 -14.20
N GLU A 61 -8.11 2.10 -13.90
CA GLU A 61 -7.05 2.09 -14.91
C GLU A 61 -6.91 0.71 -15.58
N MET A 62 -6.96 -0.39 -14.81
CA MET A 62 -6.88 -1.74 -15.35
C MET A 62 -8.02 -2.01 -16.33
N LEU A 63 -9.26 -1.71 -15.96
CA LEU A 63 -10.42 -1.84 -16.84
C LEU A 63 -10.32 -0.99 -18.11
N TYR A 64 -9.74 0.22 -17.99
CA TYR A 64 -9.53 1.10 -19.14
C TYR A 64 -8.47 0.57 -20.11
N ILE A 65 -7.38 0.01 -19.60
CA ILE A 65 -6.25 -0.49 -20.40
C ILE A 65 -6.58 -1.82 -21.04
N GLU A 66 -7.09 -2.78 -20.29
CA GLU A 66 -7.26 -4.17 -20.73
C GLU A 66 -8.59 -4.42 -21.41
N LYS A 67 -9.64 -3.64 -21.11
CA LYS A 67 -10.97 -3.68 -21.73
C LYS A 67 -11.67 -5.05 -21.65
N GLY A 68 -11.41 -5.83 -20.59
CA GLY A 68 -11.92 -7.19 -20.39
C GLY A 68 -13.38 -7.29 -19.90
N GLY A 69 -14.06 -6.16 -19.73
CA GLY A 69 -15.50 -6.13 -19.37
C GLY A 69 -15.81 -6.57 -17.94
N ASP A 70 -16.98 -7.18 -17.75
CA ASP A 70 -17.49 -7.55 -16.42
C ASP A 70 -16.72 -8.72 -15.76
N GLU A 71 -16.16 -9.62 -16.56
CA GLU A 71 -15.34 -10.73 -16.06
C GLU A 71 -14.06 -10.19 -15.44
N GLN A 72 -13.32 -9.35 -16.17
CA GLN A 72 -12.15 -8.65 -15.65
C GLN A 72 -12.49 -7.84 -14.41
N LEU A 73 -13.63 -7.15 -14.38
CA LEU A 73 -14.04 -6.37 -13.20
C LEU A 73 -14.09 -7.22 -11.94
N ASN A 74 -14.63 -8.43 -12.01
CA ASN A 74 -14.70 -9.32 -10.86
C ASN A 74 -13.30 -9.69 -10.35
N ASP A 75 -12.38 -10.02 -11.26
CA ASP A 75 -11.00 -10.38 -10.92
C ASP A 75 -10.26 -9.19 -10.29
N GLU A 76 -10.41 -7.99 -10.85
CA GLU A 76 -9.82 -6.78 -10.27
C GLU A 76 -10.38 -6.45 -8.87
N LEU A 77 -11.69 -6.62 -8.67
CA LEU A 77 -12.30 -6.40 -7.36
C LEU A 77 -11.84 -7.44 -6.32
N ILE A 78 -11.61 -8.68 -6.72
CA ILE A 78 -11.05 -9.71 -5.84
C ILE A 78 -9.61 -9.35 -5.48
N ALA A 79 -8.80 -8.93 -6.44
CA ALA A 79 -7.39 -8.62 -6.24
C ALA A 79 -7.16 -7.35 -5.39
N TYR A 80 -7.95 -6.29 -5.61
CA TYR A 80 -7.64 -4.98 -5.01
C TYR A 80 -8.51 -4.61 -3.79
N ASN A 81 -9.68 -5.20 -3.59
CA ASN A 81 -10.48 -4.94 -2.40
C ASN A 81 -9.79 -5.31 -1.07
N PRO A 82 -8.98 -6.37 -0.97
CA PRO A 82 -8.22 -6.65 0.25
C PRO A 82 -7.29 -5.50 0.65
N LEU A 83 -6.82 -4.69 -0.30
CA LEU A 83 -5.93 -3.56 -0.06
C LEU A 83 -6.67 -2.25 0.32
N VAL A 84 -7.99 -2.25 0.35
CA VAL A 84 -8.78 -1.11 0.86
C VAL A 84 -8.81 -1.18 2.38
N PRO A 85 -8.28 -0.18 3.12
CA PRO A 85 -8.28 -0.20 4.57
C PRO A 85 -9.67 -0.37 5.18
N ASN A 86 -9.80 -1.28 6.12
CA ASN A 86 -11.09 -1.64 6.76
C ASN A 86 -11.50 -0.74 7.94
N GLY A 87 -10.68 0.27 8.27
CA GLY A 87 -10.90 1.19 9.39
C GLY A 87 -10.12 0.85 10.65
N LYS A 88 -9.51 -0.33 10.72
CA LYS A 88 -8.66 -0.79 11.82
C LYS A 88 -7.26 -1.23 11.36
N GLU A 89 -6.93 -0.95 10.12
CA GLU A 89 -5.63 -1.25 9.55
C GLU A 89 -5.17 -0.16 8.59
N LEU A 90 -3.87 -0.15 8.33
CA LEU A 90 -3.25 0.50 7.19
C LEU A 90 -2.76 -0.57 6.23
N THR A 91 -3.00 -0.37 4.95
CA THR A 91 -2.54 -1.27 3.89
C THR A 91 -1.50 -0.56 3.05
N ALA A 92 -0.50 -1.27 2.57
CA ALA A 92 0.53 -0.68 1.74
C ALA A 92 1.05 -1.65 0.68
N THR A 93 1.38 -1.10 -0.48
CA THR A 93 2.22 -1.74 -1.48
C THR A 93 3.67 -1.35 -1.18
N LEU A 94 4.47 -2.32 -0.77
CA LEU A 94 5.93 -2.15 -0.63
C LEU A 94 6.58 -2.49 -1.96
N MET A 95 7.35 -1.57 -2.51
CA MET A 95 8.09 -1.75 -3.76
C MET A 95 9.58 -1.61 -3.55
N PHE A 96 10.37 -2.52 -4.15
CA PHE A 96 11.82 -2.38 -4.28
C PHE A 96 12.15 -1.78 -5.64
N GLU A 97 12.46 -0.50 -5.66
CA GLU A 97 12.66 0.33 -6.86
C GLU A 97 14.17 0.37 -7.19
N ILE A 98 14.63 -0.58 -7.97
CA ILE A 98 16.04 -0.69 -8.42
C ILE A 98 16.02 -0.73 -9.96
N ASP A 99 16.54 0.33 -10.60
CA ASP A 99 16.47 0.50 -12.05
C ASP A 99 17.24 -0.58 -12.81
N ASN A 100 18.47 -0.87 -12.37
CA ASN A 100 19.29 -1.87 -13.02
C ASN A 100 18.75 -3.29 -12.77
N PRO A 101 18.36 -4.05 -13.81
CA PRO A 101 17.74 -5.36 -13.65
C PRO A 101 18.65 -6.41 -13.03
N VAL A 102 19.98 -6.36 -13.27
CA VAL A 102 20.96 -7.29 -12.68
C VAL A 102 21.10 -7.02 -11.19
N SER A 103 21.27 -5.75 -10.80
CA SER A 103 21.33 -5.33 -9.39
C SER A 103 20.04 -5.67 -8.67
N ARG A 104 18.88 -5.45 -9.29
CA ARG A 104 17.58 -5.82 -8.75
C ARG A 104 17.45 -7.33 -8.51
N ALA A 105 17.81 -8.16 -9.49
CA ALA A 105 17.76 -9.60 -9.36
C ALA A 105 18.69 -10.09 -8.23
N THR A 106 19.91 -9.53 -8.14
CA THR A 106 20.88 -9.85 -7.09
C THR A 106 20.37 -9.47 -5.70
N PHE A 107 19.76 -8.27 -5.57
CA PHE A 107 19.17 -7.81 -4.30
C PHE A 107 18.01 -8.71 -3.88
N LEU A 108 17.03 -8.93 -4.76
CA LEU A 108 15.84 -9.73 -4.47
C LEU A 108 16.20 -11.19 -4.11
N GLY A 109 17.28 -11.74 -4.67
CA GLY A 109 17.80 -13.07 -4.30
C GLY A 109 18.38 -13.15 -2.89
N LYS A 110 18.69 -12.01 -2.24
CA LYS A 110 19.26 -11.95 -0.88
C LYS A 110 18.22 -11.67 0.20
N VAL A 111 17.07 -11.12 -0.17
CA VAL A 111 16.08 -10.61 0.77
C VAL A 111 14.82 -11.46 0.84
N GLY A 112 14.89 -12.75 0.58
CA GLY A 112 13.77 -13.67 0.74
C GLY A 112 13.19 -13.63 2.16
N GLY A 113 11.87 -13.57 2.30
CA GLY A 113 11.16 -13.44 3.58
C GLY A 113 11.19 -12.03 4.19
N ILE A 114 11.59 -11.02 3.41
CA ILE A 114 11.67 -9.63 3.89
C ILE A 114 10.29 -9.07 4.28
N GLU A 115 9.23 -9.55 3.67
CA GLU A 115 7.83 -9.20 3.97
C GLU A 115 7.44 -9.47 5.43
N GLU A 116 8.04 -10.47 6.06
CA GLU A 116 7.83 -10.81 7.47
C GLU A 116 8.67 -9.96 8.44
N LYS A 117 9.55 -9.13 7.90
CA LYS A 117 10.48 -8.28 8.67
C LYS A 117 10.05 -6.81 8.67
N VAL A 118 8.88 -6.52 8.12
CA VAL A 118 8.30 -5.18 8.06
C VAL A 118 7.57 -4.87 9.38
N PHE A 119 7.73 -3.67 9.89
CA PHE A 119 7.06 -3.22 11.11
C PHE A 119 6.76 -1.72 11.10
N MET A 120 5.80 -1.33 11.93
CA MET A 120 5.52 0.05 12.31
C MET A 120 5.63 0.18 13.82
N LYS A 121 6.32 1.21 14.30
CA LYS A 121 6.32 1.58 15.73
C LYS A 121 5.40 2.76 15.95
N ILE A 122 4.57 2.66 16.98
CA ILE A 122 3.71 3.73 17.49
C ILE A 122 4.19 4.03 18.90
N ASP A 123 4.99 5.06 19.06
CA ASP A 123 5.83 5.29 20.24
C ASP A 123 6.70 4.06 20.54
N GLU A 124 6.52 3.39 21.68
CA GLU A 124 7.27 2.20 22.08
C GLU A 124 6.62 0.88 21.59
N GLU A 125 5.42 0.93 21.02
CA GLU A 125 4.71 -0.26 20.57
C GLU A 125 5.04 -0.63 19.14
N THR A 126 5.39 -1.90 18.91
CA THR A 126 5.67 -2.43 17.57
C THR A 126 4.46 -3.19 17.01
N VAL A 127 3.98 -2.76 15.86
CA VAL A 127 3.00 -3.44 15.04
C VAL A 127 3.74 -4.14 13.89
N LYS A 128 3.76 -5.47 13.90
CA LYS A 128 4.32 -6.25 12.79
C LYS A 128 3.38 -6.20 11.59
N ALA A 129 3.93 -6.06 10.41
CA ALA A 129 3.15 -6.17 9.18
C ALA A 129 2.75 -7.64 8.94
N THR A 130 1.57 -7.83 8.37
CA THR A 130 1.10 -9.11 7.86
C THR A 130 1.07 -9.02 6.33
N PRO A 131 1.79 -9.86 5.60
CA PRO A 131 1.72 -9.88 4.15
C PRO A 131 0.39 -10.49 3.67
N GLU A 132 -0.05 -10.14 2.45
CA GLU A 132 -1.22 -10.73 1.79
C GLU A 132 -0.96 -12.23 1.51
N GLU A 133 -1.91 -13.11 1.85
CA GLU A 133 -1.68 -14.56 1.85
C GLU A 133 -1.73 -15.20 0.45
N ASP A 134 -2.56 -14.67 -0.45
CA ASP A 134 -2.85 -15.26 -1.76
C ASP A 134 -1.91 -14.80 -2.89
N VAL A 135 -0.75 -14.23 -2.56
CA VAL A 135 0.21 -13.70 -3.55
C VAL A 135 1.59 -14.32 -3.36
N ASP A 136 2.22 -14.73 -4.46
CA ASP A 136 3.61 -15.21 -4.48
C ASP A 136 4.57 -14.09 -4.08
N ARG A 137 5.11 -14.15 -2.86
CA ARG A 137 5.97 -13.13 -2.23
C ARG A 137 7.44 -13.45 -2.32
N THR A 138 7.75 -14.71 -2.04
CA THR A 138 9.10 -15.26 -2.13
C THR A 138 9.01 -16.58 -2.88
N SER A 139 9.77 -16.73 -3.95
CA SER A 139 9.80 -17.95 -4.75
C SER A 139 10.33 -19.14 -3.94
N THR A 140 10.07 -20.36 -4.40
CA THR A 140 10.61 -21.60 -3.80
C THR A 140 12.14 -21.61 -3.76
N GLU A 141 12.81 -20.82 -4.62
CA GLU A 141 14.25 -20.61 -4.65
C GLU A 141 14.73 -19.51 -3.68
N GLY A 142 13.82 -18.94 -2.87
CA GLY A 142 14.15 -17.90 -1.88
C GLY A 142 14.30 -16.49 -2.42
N LYS A 143 13.87 -16.21 -3.65
CA LYS A 143 13.90 -14.86 -4.24
C LYS A 143 12.64 -14.10 -3.89
N ALA A 144 12.79 -12.91 -3.26
CA ALA A 144 11.66 -12.03 -2.97
C ALA A 144 11.04 -11.42 -4.24
N SER A 145 9.73 -11.15 -4.20
CA SER A 145 9.08 -10.29 -5.19
C SER A 145 9.54 -8.83 -5.01
N SER A 146 9.61 -8.08 -6.10
CA SER A 146 9.87 -6.63 -6.04
C SER A 146 8.67 -5.83 -5.56
N VAL A 147 7.49 -6.43 -5.50
CA VAL A 147 6.23 -5.85 -5.03
C VAL A 147 5.65 -6.76 -3.96
N GLN A 148 5.32 -6.19 -2.80
CA GLN A 148 4.75 -6.89 -1.66
C GLN A 148 3.51 -6.13 -1.18
N PHE A 149 2.41 -6.83 -0.94
CA PHE A 149 1.21 -6.26 -0.31
C PHE A 149 1.20 -6.60 1.17
N ILE A 150 1.07 -5.59 2.01
CA ILE A 150 1.22 -5.72 3.45
C ILE A 150 0.14 -4.95 4.22
N HIS A 151 -0.20 -5.47 5.39
CA HIS A 151 -1.21 -4.93 6.30
C HIS A 151 -0.59 -4.63 7.67
N PHE A 152 -0.88 -3.46 8.22
CA PHE A 152 -0.60 -3.11 9.60
C PHE A 152 -1.93 -3.08 10.35
N LYS A 153 -2.27 -4.20 11.03
CA LYS A 153 -3.50 -4.33 11.84
C LYS A 153 -3.27 -3.68 13.20
N LEU A 154 -4.08 -2.69 13.55
CA LEU A 154 -3.95 -1.94 14.79
C LEU A 154 -5.10 -2.27 15.74
N SER A 155 -4.78 -2.35 17.03
CA SER A 155 -5.79 -2.38 18.10
C SER A 155 -6.45 -1.02 18.25
N ASP A 156 -7.62 -0.98 18.90
CA ASP A 156 -8.33 0.28 19.17
C ASP A 156 -7.45 1.25 20.00
N ASP A 157 -6.67 0.75 20.97
CA ASP A 157 -5.73 1.56 21.75
C ASP A 157 -4.60 2.13 20.89
N GLN A 158 -4.06 1.34 19.97
CA GLN A 158 -3.04 1.79 19.02
C GLN A 158 -3.57 2.85 18.07
N ILE A 159 -4.82 2.72 17.61
CA ILE A 159 -5.49 3.75 16.79
C ILE A 159 -5.67 5.05 17.59
N VAL A 160 -6.06 4.96 18.87
CA VAL A 160 -6.14 6.15 19.74
C VAL A 160 -4.77 6.82 19.89
N LYS A 161 -3.70 6.05 20.11
CA LYS A 161 -2.33 6.57 20.13
C LYS A 161 -1.93 7.20 18.82
N PHE A 162 -2.20 6.53 17.70
CA PHE A 162 -1.90 7.04 16.34
C PHE A 162 -2.58 8.39 16.08
N LYS A 163 -3.76 8.64 16.68
CA LYS A 163 -4.50 9.91 16.59
C LYS A 163 -3.94 11.02 17.50
N SER A 164 -3.00 10.72 18.39
CA SER A 164 -2.40 11.70 19.31
C SER A 164 -1.51 12.69 18.56
N LYS A 165 -1.56 13.97 18.93
CA LYS A 165 -0.75 15.02 18.28
C LYS A 165 0.75 14.89 18.51
N SER A 166 1.17 14.20 19.58
CA SER A 166 2.57 14.05 19.97
C SER A 166 3.16 12.67 19.65
N VAL A 167 2.40 11.80 18.96
CA VAL A 167 2.82 10.45 18.67
C VAL A 167 4.05 10.42 17.74
N LYS A 168 5.00 9.56 18.07
CA LYS A 168 6.12 9.23 17.19
C LYS A 168 5.79 7.96 16.44
N ILE A 169 5.74 8.04 15.11
CA ILE A 169 5.49 6.87 14.27
C ILE A 169 6.72 6.62 13.40
N GLU A 170 7.24 5.41 13.45
CA GLU A 170 8.35 4.94 12.65
C GLU A 170 7.93 3.72 11.82
N LEU A 171 8.39 3.68 10.57
CA LEU A 171 8.22 2.58 9.66
C LEU A 171 9.58 1.92 9.44
N GLY A 172 9.65 0.60 9.46
CA GLY A 172 10.92 -0.08 9.36
C GLY A 172 10.86 -1.46 8.70
N ILE A 173 12.02 -1.90 8.27
CA ILE A 173 12.32 -3.28 7.86
C ILE A 173 13.55 -3.71 8.66
N GLU A 174 13.47 -4.88 9.30
CA GLU A 174 14.57 -5.47 10.06
C GLU A 174 14.94 -6.84 9.46
N HIS A 175 15.59 -6.80 8.30
CA HIS A 175 16.13 -7.96 7.62
C HIS A 175 17.66 -7.88 7.59
N LYS A 176 18.38 -9.02 7.73
CA LYS A 176 19.87 -9.08 7.80
C LYS A 176 20.57 -8.36 6.64
N GLU A 177 19.98 -8.40 5.45
CA GLU A 177 20.50 -7.77 4.22
C GLU A 177 19.91 -6.39 3.94
N TYR A 178 18.85 -5.99 4.69
CA TYR A 178 18.19 -4.71 4.50
C TYR A 178 17.51 -4.26 5.79
N SER A 179 18.20 -3.44 6.57
CA SER A 179 17.69 -2.95 7.85
C SER A 179 17.69 -1.42 7.86
N HIS A 180 16.50 -0.84 7.81
CA HIS A 180 16.27 0.60 7.77
C HIS A 180 15.04 0.97 8.56
N THR A 181 15.04 2.18 9.11
CA THR A 181 13.88 2.77 9.80
C THR A 181 13.74 4.24 9.37
N THR A 182 12.53 4.71 9.19
CA THR A 182 12.23 6.11 8.89
C THR A 182 11.07 6.60 9.75
N LYS A 183 11.14 7.88 10.15
CA LYS A 183 10.06 8.52 10.92
C LYS A 183 9.03 9.11 9.95
N LEU A 184 7.75 8.90 10.23
CA LEU A 184 6.67 9.53 9.48
C LEU A 184 6.61 11.03 9.79
N THR A 185 6.37 11.86 8.75
CA THR A 185 6.10 13.28 8.93
C THR A 185 4.68 13.51 9.43
N GLU A 186 4.39 14.71 9.92
CA GLU A 186 3.03 15.09 10.33
C GLU A 186 2.04 14.99 9.17
N GLU A 187 2.46 15.33 7.95
CA GLU A 187 1.65 15.23 6.74
C GLU A 187 1.33 13.78 6.38
N ASN A 188 2.32 12.86 6.54
CA ASN A 188 2.09 11.43 6.37
C ASN A 188 1.04 10.96 7.38
N ILE A 189 1.24 11.21 8.67
CA ILE A 189 0.33 10.82 9.74
C ILE A 189 -1.08 11.37 9.47
N LYS A 190 -1.21 12.66 9.17
CA LYS A 190 -2.48 13.31 8.86
C LYS A 190 -3.20 12.67 7.65
N SER A 191 -2.44 12.23 6.65
CA SER A 191 -3.01 11.55 5.49
C SER A 191 -3.51 10.14 5.85
N LEU A 192 -2.72 9.38 6.63
CA LEU A 192 -3.04 8.01 7.03
C LEU A 192 -4.17 7.93 8.07
N LEU A 193 -4.33 8.96 8.90
CA LEU A 193 -5.44 9.05 9.86
C LEU A 193 -6.83 8.94 9.22
N LYS A 194 -6.96 9.25 7.94
CA LYS A 194 -8.22 9.16 7.20
C LYS A 194 -8.69 7.72 6.97
N ASP A 195 -7.81 6.76 7.13
CA ASP A 195 -8.11 5.34 6.91
C ASP A 195 -8.74 4.69 8.16
N PHE A 196 -8.63 5.33 9.34
CA PHE A 196 -9.26 4.84 10.57
C PHE A 196 -10.68 5.38 10.74
N SER A 197 -11.56 4.52 11.23
CA SER A 197 -12.97 4.84 11.54
C SER A 197 -13.10 5.63 12.83
#